data_3e8dec1097e21995cdd33ad5b0cefce8
#
_entry.id   3e8dec1097e21995cdd33ad5b0cefce8
#
_cell.length_a   1.000
_cell.length_b   1.000
_cell.length_c   1.000
_cell.angle_alpha   90.00
_cell.angle_beta   90.00
_cell.angle_gamma   90.00
#
_symmetry.space_group_name_H-M   'P 1'
#
loop_
_entity.id
_entity.type
_entity.pdbx_description
1 polymer ?
#
loop_
_entity_poly.entity_id
_entity_poly.type
_entity_poly.pdbx_seq_one_letter_code
_entity_poly.pdbx_strand_id
1 'polypeptide(L)'
;MTQNVDRETVVSRLLAADDILILCHKNPDGDTIGSGTALCLALQQLGKNAAVLCSDPIPAMYDYMPITVFDGSFRPAFVVAVDVAGIQLFGERNNIQEYAEHVNLCIDHHGSNSGYAYETLVDAGAAAAAELLTTLIPEMGAKITPEIASCLYTGCLLYTSPSPRDVEES
;
A
#
# COMPACT_ATOMS: atom_id res chain seq x y z
N MET A 1 -18.93 0.61 -9.99
CA MET A 1 -18.88 1.47 -8.80
C MET A 1 -18.10 0.75 -7.73
N THR A 2 -17.18 1.44 -7.06
CA THR A 2 -16.47 0.88 -5.90
C THR A 2 -17.43 0.61 -4.76
N GLN A 3 -17.13 -0.40 -3.95
CA GLN A 3 -17.82 -0.66 -2.69
C GLN A 3 -16.91 -0.19 -1.54
N ASN A 4 -17.40 0.74 -0.71
CA ASN A 4 -16.73 1.08 0.53
C ASN A 4 -16.87 -0.08 1.51
N VAL A 5 -15.76 -0.53 2.06
CA VAL A 5 -15.69 -1.66 2.97
C VAL A 5 -15.09 -1.25 4.31
N ASP A 6 -15.40 -2.02 5.34
CA ASP A 6 -14.83 -1.85 6.66
C ASP A 6 -13.53 -2.65 6.84
N ARG A 7 -12.90 -2.47 7.97
CA ARG A 7 -11.62 -3.13 8.30
C ARG A 7 -11.74 -4.64 8.38
N GLU A 8 -12.85 -5.14 8.92
CA GLU A 8 -13.12 -6.58 9.03
C GLU A 8 -13.18 -7.23 7.64
N THR A 9 -13.85 -6.57 6.71
CA THR A 9 -13.91 -7.00 5.30
C THR A 9 -12.52 -7.01 4.66
N VAL A 10 -11.71 -5.96 4.87
CA VAL A 10 -10.33 -5.89 4.35
C VAL A 10 -9.49 -7.06 4.87
N VAL A 11 -9.53 -7.31 6.18
CA VAL A 11 -8.82 -8.44 6.80
C VAL A 11 -9.27 -9.77 6.19
N SER A 12 -10.57 -9.97 6.06
CA SER A 12 -11.15 -11.19 5.47
C SER A 12 -10.67 -11.40 4.02
N ARG A 13 -10.65 -10.34 3.19
CA ARG A 13 -10.18 -10.40 1.81
C ARG A 13 -8.71 -10.76 1.72
N LEU A 14 -7.86 -10.10 2.51
CA LEU A 14 -6.42 -10.34 2.53
C LEU A 14 -6.09 -11.76 3.02
N LEU A 15 -6.80 -12.26 4.02
CA LEU A 15 -6.61 -13.62 4.52
C LEU A 15 -7.05 -14.69 3.51
N ALA A 16 -8.08 -14.43 2.73
CA ALA A 16 -8.57 -15.35 1.69
C ALA A 16 -7.72 -15.33 0.42
N ALA A 17 -6.97 -14.25 0.16
CA ALA A 17 -6.17 -14.07 -1.04
C ALA A 17 -4.81 -14.76 -0.95
N ASP A 18 -4.23 -15.04 -2.12
CA ASP A 18 -2.83 -15.41 -2.33
C ASP A 18 -2.34 -14.83 -3.67
N ASP A 19 -1.06 -14.99 -3.99
CA ASP A 19 -0.45 -14.37 -5.18
C ASP A 19 -0.81 -12.86 -5.27
N ILE A 20 -0.46 -12.14 -4.21
CA ILE A 20 -0.90 -10.77 -3.97
C ILE A 20 0.10 -9.77 -4.53
N LEU A 21 -0.35 -8.90 -5.44
CA LEU A 21 0.43 -7.78 -5.93
C LEU A 21 0.00 -6.48 -5.24
N ILE A 22 0.94 -5.80 -4.61
CA ILE A 22 0.71 -4.53 -3.91
C ILE A 22 1.22 -3.40 -4.77
N LEU A 23 0.31 -2.51 -5.20
CA LEU A 23 0.63 -1.36 -6.03
C LEU A 23 0.87 -0.12 -5.19
N CYS A 24 1.97 0.58 -5.50
CA CYS A 24 2.33 1.88 -4.95
C CYS A 24 2.21 2.97 -6.01
N HIS A 25 2.07 4.23 -5.60
CA HIS A 25 1.97 5.34 -6.56
C HIS A 25 3.32 5.71 -7.20
N LYS A 26 3.27 6.38 -8.35
CA LYS A 26 4.45 6.98 -9.00
C LYS A 26 5.09 8.03 -8.08
N ASN A 27 6.39 8.29 -8.28
CA ASN A 27 7.19 9.14 -7.38
C ASN A 27 7.01 8.71 -5.92
N PRO A 28 7.34 7.44 -5.58
CA PRO A 28 6.95 6.85 -4.32
C PRO A 28 7.60 7.57 -3.15
N ASP A 29 6.79 7.86 -2.16
CA ASP A 29 7.21 8.42 -0.87
C ASP A 29 7.26 7.35 0.23
N GLY A 30 7.58 7.75 1.45
CA GLY A 30 7.67 6.83 2.58
C GLY A 30 6.35 6.20 2.96
N ASP A 31 5.22 6.88 2.76
CA ASP A 31 3.91 6.30 3.12
C ASP A 31 3.54 5.16 2.16
N THR A 32 3.57 5.38 0.84
CA THR A 32 3.21 4.31 -0.09
C THR A 32 4.19 3.13 -0.06
N ILE A 33 5.51 3.38 0.01
CA ILE A 33 6.53 2.33 0.07
C ILE A 33 6.58 1.65 1.43
N GLY A 34 6.53 2.42 2.52
CA GLY A 34 6.52 1.88 3.87
C GLY A 34 5.28 1.03 4.13
N SER A 35 4.11 1.52 3.77
CA SER A 35 2.84 0.81 3.89
C SER A 35 2.80 -0.43 3.00
N GLY A 36 3.18 -0.31 1.74
CA GLY A 36 3.21 -1.45 0.80
C GLY A 36 4.17 -2.54 1.25
N THR A 37 5.36 -2.18 1.73
CA THR A 37 6.36 -3.13 2.23
C THR A 37 5.90 -3.78 3.54
N ALA A 38 5.34 -3.01 4.47
CA ALA A 38 4.80 -3.55 5.72
C ALA A 38 3.70 -4.58 5.47
N LEU A 39 2.76 -4.28 4.58
CA LEU A 39 1.71 -5.22 4.19
C LEU A 39 2.30 -6.46 3.53
N CYS A 40 3.25 -6.30 2.61
CA CYS A 40 3.94 -7.40 1.94
C CYS A 40 4.60 -8.35 2.95
N LEU A 41 5.39 -7.83 3.88
CA LEU A 41 6.05 -8.62 4.92
C LEU A 41 5.04 -9.34 5.83
N ALA A 42 3.95 -8.67 6.20
CA ALA A 42 2.90 -9.29 7.01
C ALA A 42 2.23 -10.47 6.27
N LEU A 43 1.91 -10.30 4.99
CA LEU A 43 1.33 -11.37 4.16
C LEU A 43 2.30 -12.53 3.98
N GLN A 44 3.59 -12.26 3.75
CA GLN A 44 4.63 -13.30 3.67
C GLN A 44 4.79 -14.06 5.00
N GLN A 45 4.70 -13.36 6.13
CA GLN A 45 4.71 -13.97 7.47
C GLN A 45 3.54 -14.97 7.63
N LEU A 46 2.40 -14.70 7.02
CA LEU A 46 1.22 -15.57 7.01
C LEU A 46 1.29 -16.69 5.94
N GLY A 47 2.46 -16.86 5.30
CA GLY A 47 2.69 -17.90 4.30
C GLY A 47 2.15 -17.58 2.91
N LYS A 48 1.82 -16.33 2.62
CA LYS A 48 1.31 -15.90 1.33
C LYS A 48 2.43 -15.43 0.40
N ASN A 49 2.20 -15.60 -0.90
CA ASN A 49 3.05 -15.04 -1.93
C ASN A 49 2.64 -13.59 -2.17
N ALA A 50 3.55 -12.64 -1.97
CA ALA A 50 3.27 -11.22 -2.10
C ALA A 50 4.51 -10.45 -2.57
N ALA A 51 4.30 -9.43 -3.39
CA ALA A 51 5.33 -8.52 -3.87
C ALA A 51 4.78 -7.11 -4.09
N VAL A 52 5.67 -6.13 -4.13
CA VAL A 52 5.37 -4.70 -4.33
C VAL A 52 5.72 -4.29 -5.75
N LEU A 53 4.87 -3.52 -6.40
CA LEU A 53 5.12 -2.92 -7.71
C LEU A 53 4.92 -1.41 -7.68
N CYS A 54 5.92 -0.69 -8.18
CA CYS A 54 5.86 0.74 -8.44
C CYS A 54 6.33 1.02 -9.87
N SER A 55 5.75 2.01 -10.54
CA SER A 55 6.19 2.39 -11.89
C SER A 55 7.55 3.06 -11.88
N ASP A 56 7.83 3.88 -10.89
CA ASP A 56 9.07 4.63 -10.79
C ASP A 56 10.11 3.90 -9.91
N PRO A 57 11.40 4.20 -10.09
CA PRO A 57 12.44 3.69 -9.22
C PRO A 57 12.18 4.07 -7.77
N ILE A 58 12.38 3.12 -6.87
CA ILE A 58 12.29 3.38 -5.43
C ILE A 58 13.54 4.17 -5.01
N PRO A 59 13.37 5.33 -4.34
CA PRO A 59 14.51 6.13 -3.90
C PRO A 59 15.45 5.36 -2.97
N ALA A 60 16.77 5.53 -3.18
CA ALA A 60 17.80 4.83 -2.40
C ALA A 60 17.72 5.08 -0.88
N MET A 61 17.10 6.17 -0.46
CA MET A 61 16.86 6.45 0.96
C MET A 61 15.98 5.39 1.65
N TYR A 62 15.29 4.53 0.89
CA TYR A 62 14.45 3.43 1.40
C TYR A 62 15.12 2.05 1.29
N ASP A 63 16.39 1.98 0.91
CA ASP A 63 17.14 0.71 0.73
C ASP A 63 17.28 -0.11 2.03
N TYR A 64 17.03 0.52 3.20
CA TYR A 64 17.01 -0.21 4.47
C TYR A 64 15.76 -1.08 4.68
N MET A 65 14.72 -0.87 3.88
CA MET A 65 13.51 -1.69 3.94
C MET A 65 13.71 -2.98 3.12
N PRO A 66 13.29 -4.14 3.62
CA PRO A 66 13.38 -5.39 2.88
C PRO A 66 12.23 -5.51 1.86
N ILE A 67 12.30 -4.69 0.81
CA ILE A 67 11.25 -4.59 -0.21
C ILE A 67 11.36 -5.79 -1.16
N THR A 68 10.31 -6.60 -1.24
CA THR A 68 10.16 -7.62 -2.27
C THR A 68 9.54 -6.98 -3.51
N VAL A 69 10.37 -6.60 -4.47
CA VAL A 69 9.92 -6.02 -5.74
C VAL A 69 9.39 -7.11 -6.66
N PHE A 70 8.22 -6.88 -7.25
CA PHE A 70 7.61 -7.80 -8.19
C PHE A 70 8.49 -7.96 -9.44
N ASP A 71 8.89 -9.17 -9.74
CA ASP A 71 9.79 -9.55 -10.83
C ASP A 71 9.11 -10.42 -11.91
N GLY A 72 7.79 -10.60 -11.80
CA GLY A 72 7.04 -11.45 -12.71
C GLY A 72 7.12 -12.94 -12.39
N SER A 73 7.65 -13.32 -11.22
CA SER A 73 7.81 -14.72 -10.81
C SER A 73 6.49 -15.46 -10.53
N PHE A 74 5.41 -14.72 -10.36
CA PHE A 74 4.06 -15.28 -10.23
C PHE A 74 3.03 -14.44 -11.00
N ARG A 75 1.88 -15.05 -11.28
CA ARG A 75 0.74 -14.33 -11.86
C ARG A 75 -0.15 -13.81 -10.73
N PRO A 76 -0.28 -12.48 -10.57
CA PRO A 76 -1.13 -11.94 -9.52
C PRO A 76 -2.58 -12.40 -9.62
N ALA A 77 -3.09 -12.96 -8.54
CA ALA A 77 -4.50 -13.36 -8.40
C ALA A 77 -5.32 -12.31 -7.62
N PHE A 78 -4.64 -11.47 -6.85
CA PHE A 78 -5.27 -10.39 -6.08
C PHE A 78 -4.39 -9.14 -6.10
N VAL A 79 -4.97 -8.00 -6.47
CA VAL A 79 -4.26 -6.72 -6.59
C VAL A 79 -4.76 -5.76 -5.52
N VAL A 80 -3.83 -5.26 -4.70
CA VAL A 80 -4.09 -4.29 -3.63
C VAL A 80 -3.36 -2.99 -3.94
N ALA A 81 -4.03 -1.86 -3.83
CA ALA A 81 -3.38 -0.54 -3.85
C ALA A 81 -3.30 0.02 -2.44
N VAL A 82 -2.17 0.63 -2.09
CA VAL A 82 -1.95 1.25 -0.78
C VAL A 82 -1.50 2.69 -0.96
N ASP A 83 -2.20 3.62 -0.33
CA ASP A 83 -1.89 5.05 -0.38
C ASP A 83 -1.98 5.65 -1.80
N VAL A 84 -2.99 5.23 -2.56
CA VAL A 84 -3.20 5.69 -3.94
C VAL A 84 -4.62 6.22 -4.10
N ALA A 85 -4.76 7.54 -4.21
CA ALA A 85 -6.07 8.20 -4.27
C ALA A 85 -6.77 8.10 -5.64
N GLY A 86 -6.06 7.76 -6.70
CA GLY A 86 -6.63 7.67 -8.04
C GLY A 86 -5.75 6.92 -9.03
N ILE A 87 -6.37 6.33 -10.03
CA ILE A 87 -5.71 5.49 -11.03
C ILE A 87 -4.57 6.19 -11.78
N GLN A 88 -4.68 7.51 -12.00
CA GLN A 88 -3.65 8.31 -12.66
C GLN A 88 -2.33 8.41 -11.88
N LEU A 89 -2.35 8.04 -10.58
CA LEU A 89 -1.19 8.08 -9.72
C LEU A 89 -0.29 6.84 -9.82
N PHE A 90 -0.72 5.79 -10.51
CA PHE A 90 0.12 4.60 -10.68
C PHE A 90 1.30 4.81 -11.61
N GLY A 91 1.21 5.72 -12.59
CA GLY A 91 2.25 5.90 -13.61
C GLY A 91 2.11 4.90 -14.75
N GLU A 92 3.14 4.81 -15.62
CA GLU A 92 3.04 4.07 -16.89
C GLU A 92 4.14 3.01 -17.10
N ARG A 93 5.17 2.98 -16.23
CA ARG A 93 6.30 2.06 -16.36
C ARG A 93 6.00 0.70 -15.71
N ASN A 94 6.84 -0.28 -16.00
CA ASN A 94 6.81 -1.63 -15.40
C ASN A 94 5.48 -2.37 -15.63
N ASN A 95 4.78 -2.05 -16.72
CA ASN A 95 3.47 -2.62 -17.06
C ASN A 95 2.41 -2.47 -15.95
N ILE A 96 2.58 -1.49 -15.05
CA ILE A 96 1.69 -1.30 -13.90
C ILE A 96 0.23 -1.08 -14.32
N GLN A 97 -0.01 -0.50 -15.50
CA GLN A 97 -1.35 -0.24 -16.02
C GLN A 97 -2.16 -1.54 -16.25
N GLU A 98 -1.49 -2.63 -16.58
CA GLU A 98 -2.15 -3.94 -16.71
C GLU A 98 -2.85 -4.37 -15.41
N TYR A 99 -2.27 -4.01 -14.27
CA TYR A 99 -2.82 -4.32 -12.95
C TYR A 99 -3.70 -3.20 -12.39
N ALA A 100 -3.37 -1.95 -12.69
CA ALA A 100 -4.08 -0.76 -12.20
C ALA A 100 -5.55 -0.70 -12.65
N GLU A 101 -5.89 -1.31 -13.79
CA GLU A 101 -7.26 -1.40 -14.29
C GLU A 101 -8.13 -2.42 -13.53
N HIS A 102 -7.51 -3.28 -12.72
CA HIS A 102 -8.16 -4.41 -12.03
C HIS A 102 -7.80 -4.49 -10.55
N VAL A 103 -7.73 -3.34 -9.86
CA VAL A 103 -7.44 -3.32 -8.42
C VAL A 103 -8.63 -3.88 -7.64
N ASN A 104 -8.40 -4.97 -6.91
CA ASN A 104 -9.41 -5.62 -6.10
C ASN A 104 -9.73 -4.82 -4.84
N LEU A 105 -8.69 -4.31 -4.18
CA LEU A 105 -8.79 -3.63 -2.90
C LEU A 105 -7.90 -2.39 -2.87
N CYS A 106 -8.41 -1.27 -2.37
CA CYS A 106 -7.62 -0.09 -2.05
C CYS A 106 -7.69 0.20 -0.56
N ILE A 107 -6.54 0.46 0.05
CA ILE A 107 -6.40 0.92 1.44
C ILE A 107 -5.77 2.31 1.39
N ASP A 108 -6.52 3.33 1.79
CA ASP A 108 -6.12 4.71 1.60
C ASP A 108 -6.61 5.62 2.74
N HIS A 109 -5.98 6.77 2.91
CA HIS A 109 -6.39 7.79 3.86
C HIS A 109 -6.80 9.12 3.20
N HIS A 110 -6.74 9.21 1.88
CA HIS A 110 -7.11 10.42 1.15
C HIS A 110 -8.63 10.52 0.98
N GLY A 111 -9.25 11.53 1.57
CA GLY A 111 -10.68 11.80 1.38
C GLY A 111 -11.08 12.09 -0.07
N SER A 112 -10.11 12.40 -0.93
CA SER A 112 -10.27 12.62 -2.38
C SER A 112 -10.18 11.34 -3.20
N ASN A 113 -10.09 10.16 -2.58
CA ASN A 113 -10.01 8.89 -3.29
C ASN A 113 -11.15 8.74 -4.31
N SER A 114 -10.78 8.42 -5.55
CA SER A 114 -11.73 8.40 -6.68
C SER A 114 -12.59 7.15 -6.76
N GLY A 115 -12.37 6.15 -5.89
CA GLY A 115 -13.12 4.90 -5.89
C GLY A 115 -12.88 4.05 -7.13
N TYR A 116 -11.63 3.92 -7.57
CA TYR A 116 -11.26 3.16 -8.76
C TYR A 116 -11.14 1.65 -8.54
N ALA A 117 -10.94 1.21 -7.29
CA ALA A 117 -10.87 -0.21 -6.94
C ALA A 117 -12.27 -0.83 -6.79
N TYR A 118 -12.35 -2.16 -6.86
CA TYR A 118 -13.61 -2.86 -6.60
C TYR A 118 -14.10 -2.63 -5.16
N GLU A 119 -13.21 -2.79 -4.19
CA GLU A 119 -13.46 -2.52 -2.78
C GLU A 119 -12.47 -1.47 -2.28
N THR A 120 -12.92 -0.54 -1.45
CA THR A 120 -12.08 0.56 -0.95
C THR A 120 -12.34 0.80 0.52
N LEU A 121 -11.26 0.79 1.31
CA LEU A 121 -11.23 1.31 2.68
C LEU A 121 -10.56 2.68 2.64
N VAL A 122 -11.29 3.74 2.94
CA VAL A 122 -10.74 5.09 3.13
C VAL A 122 -11.03 5.56 4.54
N ASP A 123 -9.98 5.96 5.24
CA ASP A 123 -10.11 6.68 6.52
C ASP A 123 -9.42 8.03 6.43
N ALA A 124 -10.19 9.05 6.09
CA ALA A 124 -9.69 10.43 5.97
C ALA A 124 -9.28 11.04 7.31
N GLY A 125 -9.56 10.39 8.44
CA GLY A 125 -9.11 10.80 9.76
C GLY A 125 -7.71 10.27 10.11
N ALA A 126 -7.21 9.29 9.37
CA ALA A 126 -5.86 8.76 9.56
C ALA A 126 -4.80 9.72 9.00
N ALA A 127 -3.67 9.85 9.69
CA ALA A 127 -2.57 10.69 9.26
C ALA A 127 -1.82 10.11 8.05
N ALA A 128 -1.84 8.80 7.88
CA ALA A 128 -1.13 8.07 6.83
C ALA A 128 -1.80 6.71 6.58
N ALA A 129 -1.60 6.10 5.39
CA ALA A 129 -2.00 4.73 5.14
C ALA A 129 -1.27 3.75 6.07
N ALA A 130 -0.02 4.05 6.43
CA ALA A 130 0.74 3.30 7.43
C ALA A 130 0.03 3.21 8.79
N GLU A 131 -0.67 4.26 9.22
CA GLU A 131 -1.46 4.23 10.45
C GLU A 131 -2.56 3.18 10.40
N LEU A 132 -3.27 3.06 9.28
CA LEU A 132 -4.29 2.02 9.08
C LEU A 132 -3.69 0.62 9.20
N LEU A 133 -2.52 0.41 8.63
CA LEU A 133 -1.83 -0.88 8.65
C LEU A 133 -1.31 -1.27 10.04
N THR A 134 -1.04 -0.31 10.95
CA THR A 134 -0.64 -0.62 12.33
C THR A 134 -1.70 -1.43 13.06
N THR A 135 -2.95 -1.31 12.66
CA THR A 135 -4.09 -2.05 13.24
C THR A 135 -4.51 -3.22 12.37
N LEU A 136 -4.54 -3.08 11.04
CA LEU A 136 -4.91 -4.16 10.12
C LEU A 136 -3.96 -5.36 10.21
N ILE A 137 -2.66 -5.14 10.33
CA ILE A 137 -1.65 -6.22 10.41
C ILE A 137 -1.87 -7.14 11.61
N PRO A 138 -2.01 -6.65 12.86
CA PRO A 138 -2.36 -7.51 13.99
C PRO A 138 -3.72 -8.17 13.87
N GLU A 139 -4.71 -7.51 13.28
CA GLU A 139 -6.04 -8.07 13.04
C GLU A 139 -6.01 -9.25 12.05
N MET A 140 -5.06 -9.27 11.11
CA MET A 140 -4.81 -10.43 10.25
C MET A 140 -4.14 -11.61 10.98
N GLY A 141 -3.67 -11.41 12.20
CA GLY A 141 -2.92 -12.41 12.97
C GLY A 141 -1.41 -12.38 12.70
N ALA A 142 -0.90 -11.39 11.97
CA ALA A 142 0.53 -11.19 11.79
C ALA A 142 1.12 -10.38 12.95
N LYS A 143 2.40 -10.61 13.23
CA LYS A 143 3.14 -9.86 14.26
C LYS A 143 3.84 -8.67 13.63
N ILE A 144 3.84 -7.53 14.30
CA ILE A 144 4.65 -6.38 13.92
C ILE A 144 6.10 -6.67 14.35
N THR A 145 6.89 -7.17 13.42
CA THR A 145 8.32 -7.37 13.57
C THR A 145 9.07 -6.03 13.55
N PRO A 146 10.35 -5.96 13.98
CA PRO A 146 11.16 -4.75 13.85
C PRO A 146 11.21 -4.20 12.43
N GLU A 147 11.25 -5.07 11.40
CA GLU A 147 11.26 -4.68 10.00
C GLU A 147 9.92 -4.05 9.59
N ILE A 148 8.80 -4.68 9.95
CA ILE A 148 7.46 -4.13 9.72
C ILE A 148 7.28 -2.81 10.46
N ALA A 149 7.71 -2.73 11.72
CA ALA A 149 7.64 -1.50 12.50
C ALA A 149 8.43 -0.36 11.85
N SER A 150 9.62 -0.65 11.33
CA SER A 150 10.47 0.33 10.63
C SER A 150 9.79 0.88 9.36
N CYS A 151 9.13 0.00 8.59
CA CYS A 151 8.36 0.39 7.41
C CYS A 151 7.15 1.28 7.78
N LEU A 152 6.38 0.89 8.78
CA LEU A 152 5.22 1.66 9.25
C LEU A 152 5.63 3.01 9.83
N TYR A 153 6.72 3.06 10.59
CA TYR A 153 7.27 4.29 11.12
C TYR A 153 7.69 5.27 10.01
N THR A 154 8.32 4.77 8.97
CA THR A 154 8.68 5.58 7.79
C THR A 154 7.46 6.20 7.14
N GLY A 155 6.39 5.43 6.98
CA GLY A 155 5.12 5.93 6.43
C GLY A 155 4.51 7.03 7.30
N CYS A 156 4.47 6.84 8.61
CA CYS A 156 3.90 7.82 9.55
C CYS A 156 4.74 9.11 9.66
N LEU A 157 6.08 9.03 9.54
CA LEU A 157 6.98 10.18 9.71
C LEU A 157 6.79 11.28 8.68
N LEU A 158 6.47 10.93 7.44
CA LEU A 158 6.38 11.91 6.34
C LEU A 158 5.26 12.91 6.52
N TYR A 159 4.20 12.56 7.24
CA TYR A 159 3.08 13.45 7.54
C TYR A 159 3.30 14.34 8.78
N THR A 160 4.23 14.00 9.65
CA THR A 160 4.54 14.78 10.85
C THR A 160 5.65 15.82 10.65
N SER A 161 6.41 15.70 9.57
CA SER A 161 7.44 16.68 9.20
C SER A 161 6.88 17.60 8.11
N PRO A 162 6.88 18.93 8.30
CA PRO A 162 6.46 19.85 7.25
C PRO A 162 7.35 19.65 6.03
N SER A 163 6.74 19.20 4.94
CA SER A 163 7.41 19.09 3.65
C SER A 163 7.58 20.49 3.08
N PRO A 164 8.68 20.79 2.36
CA PRO A 164 8.79 22.02 1.58
C PRO A 164 7.63 22.23 0.60
N ARG A 165 6.89 21.18 0.23
CA ARG A 165 5.68 21.27 -0.60
C ARG A 165 4.46 21.79 0.16
N ASP A 166 4.39 21.59 1.48
CA ASP A 166 3.29 22.07 2.31
C ASP A 166 3.35 23.60 2.53
N VAL A 167 4.50 24.18 2.25
CA VAL A 167 4.73 25.64 2.37
C VAL A 167 4.33 26.40 1.10
N GLU A 168 4.22 25.71 -0.04
CA GLU A 168 3.84 26.34 -1.33
C GLU A 168 2.33 26.36 -1.57
N GLU A 169 1.54 25.61 -0.80
CA GLU A 169 0.07 25.55 -0.92
C GLU A 169 -0.69 26.39 0.13
N SER A 170 0.01 27.17 0.94
CA SER A 170 -0.62 28.07 1.94
C SER A 170 -0.69 29.52 1.47
#